data_b06b236dbc230ef4f494563cf982280a
#
_entry.id   b06b236dbc230ef4f494563cf982280a
#
_cell.length_a   1.000
_cell.length_b   1.000
_cell.length_c   1.000
_cell.angle_alpha   90.00
_cell.angle_beta   90.00
_cell.angle_gamma   90.00
#
_symmetry.space_group_name_H-M   'P 1'
#
loop_
_entity.id
_entity.type
_entity.pdbx_description
1 polymer ?
#
loop_
_entity_poly.entity_id
_entity_poly.type
_entity_poly.pdbx_seq_one_letter_code
_entity_poly.pdbx_strand_id
1 'polypeptide(L)'
;MKKLIITCLCALIGLCVHSQTQYINPFIGTQGMGHTFPGACVPHGGVQLSPETDTIPHSVDGVYQKEVYKYCAGYQYDDTTIVGFSHTHFSGTGHSDLGDILLMPTTVSYTHLTLPTKA
;
A
#
# COMPACT_ATOMS: atom_id res chain seq x y z
N MET A 1 49.50 -12.52 -6.44
CA MET A 1 48.98 -11.63 -7.50
C MET A 1 47.57 -12.01 -7.96
N LYS A 2 47.28 -13.25 -8.43
CA LYS A 2 45.95 -13.65 -8.92
C LYS A 2 44.80 -13.41 -7.91
N LYS A 3 45.00 -13.75 -6.61
CA LYS A 3 43.98 -13.52 -5.57
C LYS A 3 43.64 -12.03 -5.38
N LEU A 4 44.67 -11.16 -5.41
CA LEU A 4 44.48 -9.72 -5.27
C LEU A 4 43.69 -9.13 -6.42
N ILE A 5 43.98 -9.58 -7.64
CA ILE A 5 43.26 -9.14 -8.87
C ILE A 5 41.77 -9.54 -8.79
N ILE A 6 41.50 -10.77 -8.36
CA ILE A 6 40.12 -11.26 -8.19
C ILE A 6 39.36 -10.42 -7.15
N THR A 7 40.00 -10.15 -6.00
CA THR A 7 39.39 -9.33 -4.93
C THR A 7 39.11 -7.91 -5.41
N CYS A 8 40.04 -7.27 -6.12
CA CYS A 8 39.81 -5.95 -6.72
C CYS A 8 38.70 -5.95 -7.77
N LEU A 9 38.63 -7.00 -8.59
CA LEU A 9 37.59 -7.14 -9.59
C LEU A 9 36.21 -7.30 -8.96
N CYS A 10 36.07 -8.12 -7.90
CA CYS A 10 34.84 -8.26 -7.14
C CYS A 10 34.42 -6.95 -6.45
N ALA A 11 35.38 -6.20 -5.91
CA ALA A 11 35.12 -4.90 -5.30
C ALA A 11 34.63 -3.86 -6.34
N LEU A 12 35.21 -3.86 -7.54
CA LEU A 12 34.79 -2.98 -8.63
C LEU A 12 33.38 -3.33 -9.14
N ILE A 13 33.05 -4.62 -9.24
CA ILE A 13 31.70 -5.06 -9.64
C ILE A 13 30.67 -4.64 -8.57
N GLY A 14 31.01 -4.75 -7.29
CA GLY A 14 30.15 -4.32 -6.19
C GLY A 14 29.83 -2.81 -6.20
N LEU A 15 30.75 -1.99 -6.69
CA LEU A 15 30.53 -0.53 -6.81
C LEU A 15 29.63 -0.14 -7.99
N CYS A 16 29.46 -1.03 -8.95
CA CYS A 16 28.60 -0.77 -10.14
C CYS A 16 27.13 -1.16 -9.91
N VAL A 17 26.78 -1.79 -8.81
CA VAL A 17 25.38 -2.10 -8.48
C VAL A 17 24.73 -0.84 -7.87
N HIS A 18 24.49 0.15 -8.67
CA HIS A 18 23.63 1.25 -8.31
C HIS A 18 22.19 0.71 -8.28
N SER A 19 21.61 0.72 -7.10
CA SER A 19 20.18 0.39 -6.98
C SER A 19 19.38 1.35 -7.87
N GLN A 20 18.64 0.80 -8.83
CA GLN A 20 17.76 1.59 -9.71
C GLN A 20 16.45 1.97 -9.01
N THR A 21 16.37 1.80 -7.70
CA THR A 21 15.18 2.12 -6.91
C THR A 21 14.74 3.58 -7.03
N GLN A 22 15.68 4.48 -7.35
CA GLN A 22 15.36 5.89 -7.61
C GLN A 22 14.41 6.13 -8.79
N TYR A 23 14.29 5.16 -9.69
CA TYR A 23 13.37 5.23 -10.85
C TYR A 23 12.02 4.56 -10.57
N ILE A 24 11.87 3.93 -9.42
CA ILE A 24 10.62 3.26 -9.02
C ILE A 24 9.77 4.26 -8.27
N ASN A 25 8.58 4.53 -8.81
CA ASN A 25 7.57 5.31 -8.12
C ASN A 25 6.38 4.40 -7.74
N PRO A 26 6.24 4.01 -6.46
CA PRO A 26 5.15 3.14 -6.01
C PRO A 26 3.78 3.81 -6.06
N PHE A 27 3.72 5.12 -6.27
CA PHE A 27 2.47 5.87 -6.30
C PHE A 27 1.87 6.03 -7.70
N ILE A 28 2.45 5.42 -8.72
CA ILE A 28 1.87 5.44 -10.08
C ILE A 28 0.51 4.74 -10.05
N GLY A 29 -0.53 5.46 -10.51
CA GLY A 29 -1.90 4.96 -10.57
C GLY A 29 -2.67 4.98 -9.24
N THR A 30 -2.11 5.57 -8.17
CA THR A 30 -2.78 5.65 -6.87
C THR A 30 -3.66 6.88 -6.70
N GLN A 31 -3.99 7.59 -7.77
CA GLN A 31 -4.79 8.81 -7.76
C GLN A 31 -6.01 8.68 -8.68
N GLY A 32 -7.11 9.31 -8.30
CA GLY A 32 -8.34 9.34 -9.08
C GLY A 32 -8.88 7.94 -9.34
N MET A 33 -9.01 7.56 -10.62
CA MET A 33 -9.53 6.25 -11.06
C MET A 33 -8.41 5.28 -11.47
N GLY A 34 -7.20 5.46 -10.96
CA GLY A 34 -6.06 4.59 -11.29
C GLY A 34 -6.14 3.22 -10.64
N HIS A 35 -6.76 3.11 -9.47
CA HIS A 35 -7.01 1.87 -8.73
C HIS A 35 -5.77 0.99 -8.55
N THR A 36 -4.69 1.60 -8.08
CA THR A 36 -3.50 0.87 -7.64
C THR A 36 -3.19 1.18 -6.19
N PHE A 37 -2.52 0.28 -5.51
CA PHE A 37 -2.08 0.45 -4.14
C PHE A 37 -0.54 0.48 -4.05
N PRO A 38 0.06 1.23 -3.12
CA PRO A 38 1.52 1.36 -3.02
C PRO A 38 2.18 0.22 -2.24
N GLY A 39 1.43 -0.74 -1.74
CA GLY A 39 1.90 -1.82 -0.89
C GLY A 39 2.76 -2.85 -1.61
N ALA A 40 3.63 -3.52 -0.87
CA ALA A 40 4.46 -4.60 -1.39
C ALA A 40 3.67 -5.90 -1.49
N CYS A 41 3.83 -6.63 -2.61
CA CYS A 41 3.14 -7.90 -2.85
C CYS A 41 4.06 -9.02 -3.33
N VAL A 42 5.35 -8.77 -3.45
CA VAL A 42 6.34 -9.80 -3.81
C VAL A 42 7.08 -10.30 -2.57
N PRO A 43 7.60 -11.53 -2.55
CA PRO A 43 7.67 -12.49 -3.65
C PRO A 43 6.44 -13.37 -3.84
N HIS A 44 5.55 -13.50 -2.86
CA HIS A 44 4.49 -14.51 -2.89
C HIS A 44 3.07 -13.96 -3.09
N GLY A 45 2.87 -12.66 -2.92
CA GLY A 45 1.58 -12.00 -3.17
C GLY A 45 0.39 -12.47 -2.31
N GLY A 46 0.63 -13.29 -1.28
CA GLY A 46 -0.44 -13.79 -0.40
C GLY A 46 -0.97 -12.76 0.58
N VAL A 47 -0.16 -11.75 0.86
CA VAL A 47 -0.54 -10.57 1.65
C VAL A 47 -0.08 -9.34 0.87
N GLN A 48 -0.97 -8.38 0.69
CA GLN A 48 -0.71 -7.10 0.03
C GLN A 48 -0.94 -5.98 1.05
N LEU A 49 -0.01 -5.83 1.98
CA LEU A 49 -0.13 -4.82 3.03
C LEU A 49 0.01 -3.42 2.43
N SER A 50 -1.02 -2.61 2.59
CA SER A 50 -1.06 -1.24 2.08
C SER A 50 -1.83 -0.32 3.03
N PRO A 51 -1.50 0.99 3.05
CA PRO A 51 -2.34 1.96 3.72
C PRO A 51 -3.71 2.06 3.08
N GLU A 52 -4.72 2.36 3.88
CA GLU A 52 -6.06 2.75 3.45
C GLU A 52 -6.33 4.21 3.81
N THR A 53 -7.01 4.90 2.91
CA THR A 53 -7.37 6.31 3.09
C THR A 53 -8.87 6.54 2.97
N ASP A 54 -9.66 5.48 2.71
CA ASP A 54 -11.11 5.56 2.55
C ASP A 54 -11.80 5.93 3.87
N THR A 55 -12.35 7.12 3.92
CA THR A 55 -13.17 7.63 5.04
C THR A 55 -14.64 7.77 4.68
N ILE A 56 -15.02 7.40 3.45
CA ILE A 56 -16.37 7.58 2.93
C ILE A 56 -17.20 6.33 3.24
N PRO A 57 -18.39 6.45 3.85
CA PRO A 57 -19.26 5.30 4.04
C PRO A 57 -19.74 4.75 2.70
N HIS A 58 -19.75 3.43 2.54
CA HIS A 58 -20.18 2.76 1.30
C HIS A 58 -21.63 3.05 0.94
N SER A 59 -22.47 3.21 1.95
CA SER A 59 -23.85 3.59 1.75
C SER A 59 -24.32 4.58 2.81
N VAL A 60 -25.20 5.49 2.42
CA VAL A 60 -25.92 6.40 3.31
C VAL A 60 -27.41 6.19 3.06
N ASP A 61 -28.17 5.89 4.11
CA ASP A 61 -29.62 5.60 4.04
C ASP A 61 -29.97 4.50 3.00
N GLY A 62 -29.08 3.50 2.87
CA GLY A 62 -29.26 2.40 1.91
C GLY A 62 -28.91 2.73 0.47
N VAL A 63 -28.42 3.94 0.20
CA VAL A 63 -28.00 4.38 -1.13
C VAL A 63 -26.48 4.29 -1.25
N TYR A 64 -26.00 3.53 -2.25
CA TYR A 64 -24.59 3.39 -2.53
C TYR A 64 -23.94 4.72 -2.92
N GLN A 65 -22.78 5.02 -2.32
CA GLN A 65 -22.01 6.22 -2.60
C GLN A 65 -21.01 5.96 -3.73
N LYS A 66 -21.23 6.57 -4.89
CA LYS A 66 -20.40 6.35 -6.09
C LYS A 66 -18.95 6.76 -5.91
N GLU A 67 -18.68 7.72 -5.06
CA GLU A 67 -17.34 8.24 -4.75
C GLU A 67 -16.45 7.17 -4.10
N VAL A 68 -17.04 6.18 -3.44
CA VAL A 68 -16.32 5.05 -2.85
C VAL A 68 -15.59 4.23 -3.92
N TYR A 69 -16.06 4.24 -5.15
CA TYR A 69 -15.46 3.47 -6.24
C TYR A 69 -13.98 3.84 -6.50
N LYS A 70 -13.58 5.09 -6.28
CA LYS A 70 -12.18 5.50 -6.42
C LYS A 70 -11.25 4.76 -5.43
N TYR A 71 -11.79 4.24 -4.33
CA TYR A 71 -11.04 3.50 -3.30
C TYR A 71 -11.03 1.97 -3.52
N CYS A 72 -11.30 1.48 -4.72
CA CYS A 72 -11.23 0.03 -4.99
C CYS A 72 -9.91 -0.62 -4.60
N ALA A 73 -8.81 0.14 -4.64
CA ALA A 73 -7.49 -0.31 -4.19
C ALA A 73 -7.14 0.17 -2.76
N GLY A 74 -8.08 0.79 -2.03
CA GLY A 74 -7.93 1.22 -0.65
C GLY A 74 -7.21 2.55 -0.43
N TYR A 75 -6.37 2.99 -1.36
CA TYR A 75 -5.49 4.15 -1.19
C TYR A 75 -5.69 5.19 -2.29
N GLN A 76 -5.69 6.46 -1.89
CA GLN A 76 -5.64 7.62 -2.79
C GLN A 76 -4.50 8.57 -2.37
N TYR A 77 -3.66 8.92 -3.34
CA TYR A 77 -2.46 9.74 -3.11
C TYR A 77 -2.76 11.14 -2.56
N ASP A 78 -3.89 11.73 -2.98
CA ASP A 78 -4.27 13.10 -2.57
C ASP A 78 -4.87 13.18 -1.17
N ASP A 79 -5.17 12.04 -0.56
CA ASP A 79 -5.73 12.03 0.79
C ASP A 79 -4.65 12.35 1.82
N THR A 80 -5.03 13.12 2.83
CA THR A 80 -4.13 13.58 3.89
C THR A 80 -4.16 12.70 5.14
N THR A 81 -5.06 11.71 5.18
CA THR A 81 -5.29 10.86 6.36
C THR A 81 -5.19 9.40 5.98
N ILE A 82 -4.40 8.64 6.72
CA ILE A 82 -4.38 7.18 6.68
C ILE A 82 -5.31 6.67 7.77
N VAL A 83 -6.26 5.81 7.41
CA VAL A 83 -7.22 5.19 8.33
C VAL A 83 -6.62 3.97 9.02
N GLY A 84 -5.72 3.30 8.34
CA GLY A 84 -5.01 2.13 8.83
C GLY A 84 -4.29 1.39 7.71
N PHE A 85 -3.85 0.18 8.01
CA PHE A 85 -3.18 -0.70 7.05
C PHE A 85 -3.94 -2.01 7.00
N SER A 86 -4.35 -2.41 5.82
CA SER A 86 -5.05 -3.67 5.61
C SER A 86 -4.21 -4.66 4.81
N HIS A 87 -4.65 -5.91 4.72
CA HIS A 87 -3.82 -7.04 4.29
C HIS A 87 -4.15 -7.52 2.88
N THR A 88 -5.29 -7.13 2.32
CA THR A 88 -5.75 -7.64 1.03
C THR A 88 -6.07 -6.48 0.10
N HIS A 89 -5.29 -6.36 -0.97
CA HIS A 89 -5.47 -5.36 -2.01
C HIS A 89 -5.29 -5.96 -3.40
N PHE A 90 -6.06 -5.47 -4.36
CA PHE A 90 -5.87 -5.75 -5.77
C PHE A 90 -5.78 -4.44 -6.56
N SER A 91 -4.99 -4.46 -7.63
CA SER A 91 -4.94 -3.37 -8.58
C SER A 91 -5.96 -3.59 -9.69
N GLY A 92 -6.57 -2.51 -10.15
CA GLY A 92 -7.56 -2.53 -11.23
C GLY A 92 -8.97 -2.24 -10.73
N THR A 93 -9.96 -2.50 -11.60
CA THR A 93 -11.37 -2.31 -11.26
C THR A 93 -11.88 -3.42 -10.36
N GLY A 94 -12.71 -3.08 -9.39
CA GLY A 94 -13.26 -4.05 -8.43
C GLY A 94 -14.22 -3.38 -7.47
N HIS A 95 -14.35 -3.97 -6.31
CA HIS A 95 -15.10 -3.40 -5.19
C HIS A 95 -14.13 -2.95 -4.11
N SER A 96 -14.53 -1.95 -3.34
CA SER A 96 -13.80 -1.41 -2.19
C SER A 96 -14.01 -2.23 -0.90
N ASP A 97 -14.42 -3.48 -1.01
CA ASP A 97 -14.72 -4.40 0.10
C ASP A 97 -13.55 -5.33 0.45
N LEU A 98 -12.42 -5.17 -0.22
CA LEU A 98 -11.15 -5.81 0.17
C LEU A 98 -10.54 -5.02 1.34
N GLY A 99 -9.60 -5.61 2.05
CA GLY A 99 -8.96 -4.95 3.18
C GLY A 99 -9.31 -5.57 4.53
N ASP A 100 -9.67 -6.81 4.54
CA ASP A 100 -10.19 -7.68 5.59
C ASP A 100 -9.87 -7.29 7.03
N ILE A 101 -8.60 -7.07 7.35
CA ILE A 101 -8.14 -6.72 8.69
C ILE A 101 -7.42 -5.39 8.64
N LEU A 102 -8.03 -4.37 9.21
CA LEU A 102 -7.47 -3.03 9.30
C LEU A 102 -6.75 -2.84 10.64
N LEU A 103 -5.46 -2.52 10.59
CA LEU A 103 -4.63 -2.26 11.75
C LEU A 103 -4.11 -0.83 11.71
N MET A 104 -4.24 -0.12 12.83
CA MET A 104 -3.65 1.20 13.01
C MET A 104 -2.69 1.17 14.19
N PRO A 105 -1.37 1.21 13.97
CA PRO A 105 -0.41 1.28 15.06
C PRO A 105 -0.52 2.64 15.77
N THR A 106 -0.52 2.62 17.08
CA THR A 106 -0.55 3.84 17.90
C THR A 106 0.55 3.81 18.96
N THR A 107 1.05 4.98 19.34
CA THR A 107 2.01 5.15 20.44
C THR A 107 1.33 5.43 21.77
N VAL A 108 0.00 5.55 21.79
CA VAL A 108 -0.79 5.89 22.97
C VAL A 108 -1.53 4.66 23.46
N SER A 109 -1.44 4.42 24.78
CA SER A 109 -2.25 3.37 25.43
C SER A 109 -3.69 3.89 25.56
N TYR A 110 -4.60 3.36 24.75
CA TYR A 110 -6.03 3.63 24.87
C TYR A 110 -6.69 2.54 25.70
N THR A 111 -7.56 2.95 26.63
CA THR A 111 -8.40 2.02 27.39
C THR A 111 -9.62 1.54 26.59
N HIS A 112 -9.98 2.25 25.51
CA HIS A 112 -11.07 1.89 24.60
C HIS A 112 -10.72 2.30 23.18
N LEU A 113 -10.55 1.35 22.29
CA LEU A 113 -10.56 1.51 20.83
C LEU A 113 -11.99 1.21 20.37
N THR A 114 -12.75 2.23 20.03
CA THR A 114 -13.92 2.03 19.19
C THR A 114 -13.42 1.88 17.76
N LEU A 115 -13.27 0.65 17.30
CA LEU A 115 -13.08 0.40 15.88
C LEU A 115 -14.34 0.87 15.15
N PRO A 116 -14.22 1.62 14.04
CA PRO A 116 -15.36 1.83 13.17
C PRO A 116 -15.79 0.45 12.68
N THR A 117 -16.91 -0.03 13.20
CA THR A 117 -17.57 -1.21 12.67
C THR A 117 -18.08 -0.86 11.28
N LYS A 118 -17.45 -1.40 10.25
CA LYS A 118 -18.11 -1.52 8.94
C LYS A 118 -19.35 -2.40 9.15
N ALA A 119 -20.52 -1.77 9.18
CA ALA A 119 -21.79 -2.45 9.13
C ALA A 119 -22.17 -2.73 7.67
#